data_7f2df950fb8128f9086f3a15739f0a4f
#
_entry.id   7f2df950fb8128f9086f3a15739f0a4f
#
_cell.length_a   1.000
_cell.length_b   1.000
_cell.length_c   1.000
_cell.angle_alpha   90.00
_cell.angle_beta   90.00
_cell.angle_gamma   90.00
#
_symmetry.space_group_name_H-M   'P 1'
#
loop_
_entity.id
_entity.type
_entity.pdbx_description
1 polymer ?
#
loop_
_entity_poly.entity_id
_entity_poly.type
_entity_poly.pdbx_seq_one_letter_code
_entity_poly.pdbx_strand_id
1 'polypeptide(L)'
;MPEPFVAVPSYRRAVPARPSVDAPDRRTDASPPGVPSPGVPNPGVLPAIRPLDVSVLGPLAEFAADGEVTDLFVNGVAGLWVDAGHGLLHDPQWSSPEPAVRELAVRLIALGGRHIDEASPCVDVRLSDGIRVHAVLPPASSTGTLLSIRLPRAERLSLAALAAEGLFGVGEASVAVADRLRAAVHRRENLLITGAAGSGKTTLLAALLGEAPPGERIVAIEDVAELRIDHPHVVALEARQPNLEGAGRIGLESLLREALRMRPDRLVLGECRGAEIRELLAALNTGHDGGAGTLHANSLHDVPARLEALGALAGLSPEAVARQAVSAIGLVLHLERREGRRRLAPLGRFALDARDRLQVIAASPENRLAPGESGPPRPVRTHGRRAAAPADTGESE
;
A
#
# COMPACT_ATOMS: atom_id res chain seq x y z
N MET A 1 -4.71 48.94 24.79
CA MET A 1 -4.03 47.68 24.47
C MET A 1 -4.44 46.69 25.53
N PRO A 2 -5.19 45.64 25.24
CA PRO A 2 -5.47 44.57 26.21
C PRO A 2 -4.25 43.64 26.31
N GLU A 3 -3.93 43.25 27.56
CA GLU A 3 -2.82 42.35 27.87
C GLU A 3 -3.08 40.90 27.37
N PRO A 4 -2.05 40.14 27.02
CA PRO A 4 -2.21 38.77 26.55
C PRO A 4 -2.57 37.80 27.68
N PHE A 5 -3.58 36.99 27.45
CA PHE A 5 -4.06 35.93 28.34
C PHE A 5 -3.04 34.77 28.34
N VAL A 6 -2.42 34.47 29.47
CA VAL A 6 -1.57 33.31 29.68
C VAL A 6 -2.35 32.24 30.44
N ALA A 7 -2.67 31.13 29.74
CA ALA A 7 -3.30 29.99 30.38
C ALA A 7 -2.24 29.14 31.13
N VAL A 8 -2.42 28.97 32.44
CA VAL A 8 -1.61 28.08 33.27
C VAL A 8 -2.34 26.75 33.44
N PRO A 9 -1.74 25.60 33.11
CA PRO A 9 -2.38 24.32 33.32
C PRO A 9 -2.30 23.89 34.78
N SER A 10 -3.43 23.81 35.44
CA SER A 10 -3.57 23.22 36.79
C SER A 10 -3.97 21.75 36.68
N TYR A 11 -2.99 20.85 36.74
CA TYR A 11 -3.22 19.42 36.97
C TYR A 11 -2.37 18.95 38.15
N ARG A 12 -2.89 19.08 39.37
CA ARG A 12 -2.46 18.28 40.53
C ARG A 12 -3.49 17.17 40.74
N ARG A 13 -3.18 15.95 40.34
CA ARG A 13 -3.91 14.75 40.73
C ARG A 13 -3.34 14.28 42.07
N ALA A 14 -4.15 14.35 43.12
CA ALA A 14 -3.84 13.79 44.42
C ALA A 14 -3.77 12.28 44.36
N VAL A 15 -2.67 11.69 44.85
CA VAL A 15 -2.51 10.26 45.09
C VAL A 15 -3.11 9.91 46.43
N PRO A 16 -4.09 9.00 46.53
CA PRO A 16 -4.57 8.55 47.84
C PRO A 16 -3.56 7.58 48.47
N ALA A 17 -3.29 7.81 49.77
CA ALA A 17 -2.44 6.99 50.62
C ALA A 17 -3.01 5.56 50.78
N ARG A 18 -2.13 4.57 50.78
CA ARG A 18 -2.45 3.18 51.11
C ARG A 18 -2.59 3.04 52.64
N PRO A 19 -3.62 2.36 53.14
CA PRO A 19 -3.63 1.91 54.54
C PRO A 19 -2.81 0.63 54.69
N SER A 20 -1.97 0.61 55.71
CA SER A 20 -1.28 -0.60 56.18
C SER A 20 -2.30 -1.46 56.98
N VAL A 21 -2.37 -2.76 56.66
CA VAL A 21 -3.06 -3.73 57.52
C VAL A 21 -2.17 -4.96 57.65
N ASP A 22 -1.97 -5.29 58.92
CA ASP A 22 -1.28 -6.49 59.42
C ASP A 22 -1.94 -7.77 58.97
N ALA A 23 -1.11 -8.79 58.72
CA ALA A 23 -1.56 -10.17 58.53
C ALA A 23 -2.01 -10.83 59.84
N PRO A 24 -2.96 -11.80 59.76
CA PRO A 24 -2.55 -13.15 60.13
C PRO A 24 -3.06 -14.23 59.14
N ASP A 25 -2.22 -15.21 59.08
CA ASP A 25 -2.28 -16.55 58.51
C ASP A 25 -3.60 -17.28 58.77
N ARG A 26 -4.20 -17.86 57.67
CA ARG A 26 -4.91 -19.16 57.67
C ARG A 26 -5.21 -19.64 56.24
N ARG A 27 -4.63 -20.80 55.95
CA ARG A 27 -4.91 -21.62 54.78
C ARG A 27 -6.39 -22.03 54.73
N THR A 28 -6.99 -21.87 53.53
CA THR A 28 -7.99 -22.80 53.03
C THR A 28 -7.99 -22.71 51.50
N ASP A 29 -7.73 -23.86 50.88
CA ASP A 29 -7.89 -24.09 49.44
C ASP A 29 -9.31 -23.87 49.01
N ALA A 30 -9.52 -22.96 48.05
CA ALA A 30 -10.60 -22.98 47.09
C ALA A 30 -10.23 -22.04 45.93
N SER A 31 -9.78 -22.61 44.81
CA SER A 31 -9.61 -21.87 43.55
C SER A 31 -11.00 -21.44 43.06
N PRO A 32 -11.19 -20.16 42.72
CA PRO A 32 -12.39 -19.73 42.00
C PRO A 32 -12.35 -20.25 40.54
N PRO A 33 -13.51 -20.46 39.91
CA PRO A 33 -13.61 -20.98 38.54
C PRO A 33 -12.96 -19.99 37.58
N GLY A 34 -12.11 -20.53 36.69
CA GLY A 34 -11.30 -19.77 35.76
C GLY A 34 -12.12 -18.88 34.86
N VAL A 35 -11.81 -17.58 34.89
CA VAL A 35 -12.12 -16.66 33.82
C VAL A 35 -11.34 -17.13 32.60
N PRO A 36 -11.96 -17.44 31.45
CA PRO A 36 -11.22 -17.81 30.28
C PRO A 36 -10.33 -16.63 29.88
N SER A 37 -9.03 -16.84 29.89
CA SER A 37 -8.08 -15.90 29.31
C SER A 37 -8.49 -15.62 27.87
N PRO A 38 -8.54 -14.36 27.41
CA PRO A 38 -8.76 -14.08 26.01
C PRO A 38 -7.69 -14.82 25.22
N GLY A 39 -8.12 -15.78 24.40
CA GLY A 39 -7.21 -16.62 23.63
C GLY A 39 -6.27 -15.74 22.82
N VAL A 40 -4.98 -15.97 22.98
CA VAL A 40 -3.96 -15.41 22.08
C VAL A 40 -4.35 -15.87 20.67
N PRO A 41 -4.56 -14.95 19.71
CA PRO A 41 -4.89 -15.34 18.35
C PRO A 41 -3.81 -16.29 17.83
N ASN A 42 -4.21 -17.44 17.33
CA ASN A 42 -3.31 -18.41 16.74
C ASN A 42 -2.61 -17.73 15.54
N PRO A 43 -1.27 -17.59 15.50
CA PRO A 43 -0.57 -16.83 14.47
C PRO A 43 -0.62 -17.46 13.07
N GLY A 44 -1.43 -18.50 12.86
CA GLY A 44 -1.56 -19.22 11.59
C GLY A 44 -2.93 -19.13 10.92
N VAL A 45 -3.91 -18.43 11.50
CA VAL A 45 -5.23 -18.27 10.87
C VAL A 45 -5.38 -16.82 10.42
N LEU A 46 -5.02 -16.55 9.15
CA LEU A 46 -5.40 -15.31 8.50
C LEU A 46 -6.93 -15.20 8.50
N PRO A 47 -7.49 -14.02 8.79
CA PRO A 47 -8.94 -13.84 8.73
C PRO A 47 -9.43 -14.22 7.33
N ALA A 48 -10.42 -15.08 7.25
CA ALA A 48 -11.07 -15.44 5.99
C ALA A 48 -11.44 -14.14 5.25
N ILE A 49 -11.15 -14.10 3.95
CA ILE A 49 -11.53 -12.98 3.09
C ILE A 49 -13.05 -12.85 3.20
N ARG A 50 -13.54 -11.78 3.80
CA ARG A 50 -14.97 -11.47 3.78
C ARG A 50 -15.34 -11.12 2.34
N PRO A 51 -16.43 -11.67 1.80
CA PRO A 51 -16.96 -11.21 0.53
C PRO A 51 -17.15 -9.70 0.58
N LEU A 52 -16.86 -9.01 -0.54
CA LEU A 52 -17.07 -7.58 -0.68
C LEU A 52 -18.54 -7.27 -0.43
N ASP A 53 -18.85 -6.39 0.51
CA ASP A 53 -20.23 -5.94 0.72
C ASP A 53 -20.62 -4.91 -0.34
N VAL A 54 -21.15 -5.41 -1.45
CA VAL A 54 -21.64 -4.58 -2.55
C VAL A 54 -23.03 -4.01 -2.30
N SER A 55 -23.74 -4.42 -1.25
CA SER A 55 -25.09 -3.94 -0.92
C SER A 55 -25.14 -2.44 -0.71
N VAL A 56 -24.03 -1.85 -0.27
CA VAL A 56 -23.83 -0.40 -0.12
C VAL A 56 -24.09 0.38 -1.42
N LEU A 57 -23.89 -0.26 -2.58
CA LEU A 57 -24.09 0.34 -3.91
C LEU A 57 -25.57 0.45 -4.30
N GLY A 58 -26.49 -0.11 -3.51
CA GLY A 58 -27.92 -0.04 -3.76
C GLY A 58 -28.31 -0.66 -5.11
N PRO A 59 -28.96 0.10 -6.02
CA PRO A 59 -29.39 -0.45 -7.31
C PRO A 59 -28.27 -1.00 -8.20
N LEU A 60 -27.02 -0.58 -7.95
CA LEU A 60 -25.85 -1.08 -8.69
C LEU A 60 -25.29 -2.37 -8.08
N ALA A 61 -25.80 -2.83 -6.94
CA ALA A 61 -25.29 -4.02 -6.24
C ALA A 61 -25.41 -5.29 -7.08
N GLU A 62 -26.50 -5.47 -7.83
CA GLU A 62 -26.70 -6.63 -8.70
C GLU A 62 -25.66 -6.74 -9.82
N PHE A 63 -25.23 -5.59 -10.38
CA PHE A 63 -24.19 -5.52 -11.42
C PHE A 63 -22.77 -5.69 -10.83
N ALA A 64 -22.60 -5.48 -9.54
CA ALA A 64 -21.36 -5.65 -8.80
C ALA A 64 -21.22 -7.03 -8.16
N ALA A 65 -22.26 -7.83 -8.14
CA ALA A 65 -22.31 -9.12 -7.42
C ALA A 65 -21.45 -10.21 -8.08
N ASP A 66 -21.18 -10.09 -9.38
CA ASP A 66 -20.19 -10.93 -10.05
C ASP A 66 -18.80 -10.52 -9.58
N GLY A 67 -18.11 -11.42 -8.90
CA GLY A 67 -16.77 -11.18 -8.32
C GLY A 67 -15.68 -10.81 -9.32
N GLU A 68 -15.95 -10.99 -10.61
CA GLU A 68 -15.05 -10.60 -11.70
C GLU A 68 -15.16 -9.11 -12.06
N VAL A 69 -16.26 -8.43 -11.69
CA VAL A 69 -16.47 -7.01 -11.99
C VAL A 69 -15.48 -6.15 -11.21
N THR A 70 -14.75 -5.31 -11.93
CA THR A 70 -13.76 -4.41 -11.38
C THR A 70 -14.19 -2.96 -11.40
N ASP A 71 -14.99 -2.56 -12.39
CA ASP A 71 -15.41 -1.18 -12.55
C ASP A 71 -16.85 -1.09 -13.07
N LEU A 72 -17.60 -0.12 -12.53
CA LEU A 72 -18.95 0.27 -12.96
C LEU A 72 -18.95 1.76 -13.28
N PHE A 73 -19.52 2.12 -14.43
CA PHE A 73 -19.64 3.52 -14.86
C PHE A 73 -21.08 3.84 -15.22
N VAL A 74 -21.72 4.74 -14.45
CA VAL A 74 -22.98 5.36 -14.83
C VAL A 74 -22.69 6.66 -15.55
N ASN A 75 -23.03 6.73 -16.82
CA ASN A 75 -22.70 7.84 -17.71
C ASN A 75 -23.94 8.69 -18.06
N GLY A 76 -24.72 9.09 -17.06
CA GLY A 76 -25.94 9.86 -17.25
C GLY A 76 -26.91 9.12 -18.18
N VAL A 77 -27.33 9.78 -19.24
CA VAL A 77 -28.27 9.21 -20.25
C VAL A 77 -27.68 8.06 -21.08
N ALA A 78 -26.36 7.91 -21.10
CA ALA A 78 -25.68 6.81 -21.81
C ALA A 78 -25.68 5.49 -21.03
N GLY A 79 -26.30 5.44 -19.85
CA GLY A 79 -26.56 4.23 -19.10
C GLY A 79 -25.35 3.70 -18.29
N LEU A 80 -25.40 2.41 -18.01
CA LEU A 80 -24.39 1.69 -17.23
C LEU A 80 -23.41 0.96 -18.14
N TRP A 81 -22.12 1.06 -17.80
CA TRP A 81 -21.05 0.30 -18.41
C TRP A 81 -20.32 -0.49 -17.33
N VAL A 82 -19.98 -1.73 -17.61
CA VAL A 82 -19.36 -2.68 -16.68
C VAL A 82 -18.06 -3.20 -17.25
N ASP A 83 -16.98 -3.23 -16.46
CA ASP A 83 -15.74 -3.93 -16.80
C ASP A 83 -15.50 -5.08 -15.82
N ALA A 84 -15.39 -6.29 -16.37
CA ALA A 84 -15.00 -7.51 -15.65
C ALA A 84 -13.54 -7.93 -15.97
N GLY A 85 -12.69 -6.97 -16.39
CA GLY A 85 -11.29 -7.21 -16.73
C GLY A 85 -11.03 -7.56 -18.19
N HIS A 86 -12.08 -7.64 -19.00
CA HIS A 86 -12.04 -7.96 -20.44
C HIS A 86 -12.40 -6.78 -21.32
N GLY A 87 -12.65 -5.62 -20.74
CA GLY A 87 -13.05 -4.38 -21.39
C GLY A 87 -14.49 -3.98 -21.03
N LEU A 88 -14.84 -2.74 -21.40
CA LEU A 88 -16.12 -2.13 -21.07
C LEU A 88 -17.26 -2.71 -21.93
N LEU A 89 -18.31 -3.16 -21.27
CA LEU A 89 -19.55 -3.62 -21.88
C LEU A 89 -20.71 -2.74 -21.41
N HIS A 90 -21.55 -2.29 -22.35
CA HIS A 90 -22.79 -1.58 -22.01
C HIS A 90 -23.83 -2.56 -21.48
N ASP A 91 -24.42 -2.25 -20.32
CA ASP A 91 -25.52 -3.04 -19.78
C ASP A 91 -26.88 -2.43 -20.17
N PRO A 92 -27.66 -3.11 -21.02
CA PRO A 92 -28.95 -2.59 -21.48
C PRO A 92 -30.08 -2.74 -20.44
N GLN A 93 -29.87 -3.47 -19.37
CA GLN A 93 -30.88 -3.68 -18.32
C GLN A 93 -30.94 -2.51 -17.35
N TRP A 94 -29.84 -1.73 -17.26
CA TRP A 94 -29.82 -0.55 -16.42
C TRP A 94 -30.62 0.59 -17.02
N SER A 95 -31.59 1.08 -16.28
CA SER A 95 -32.31 2.32 -16.59
C SER A 95 -32.66 3.02 -15.27
N SER A 96 -32.25 4.27 -15.13
CA SER A 96 -32.54 5.06 -13.93
C SER A 96 -32.72 6.53 -14.31
N PRO A 97 -33.75 7.21 -13.78
CA PRO A 97 -33.95 8.64 -14.04
C PRO A 97 -32.88 9.47 -13.33
N GLU A 98 -32.48 10.60 -13.92
CA GLU A 98 -31.42 11.48 -13.38
C GLU A 98 -31.58 11.83 -11.88
N PRO A 99 -32.76 12.16 -11.34
CA PRO A 99 -32.90 12.43 -9.92
C PRO A 99 -32.50 11.25 -9.03
N ALA A 100 -32.78 10.02 -9.44
CA ALA A 100 -32.42 8.82 -8.69
C ALA A 100 -30.89 8.54 -8.76
N VAL A 101 -30.25 8.78 -9.91
CA VAL A 101 -28.78 8.67 -10.04
C VAL A 101 -28.09 9.75 -9.18
N ARG A 102 -28.61 10.98 -9.16
CA ARG A 102 -28.11 12.05 -8.30
C ARG A 102 -28.23 11.69 -6.81
N GLU A 103 -29.39 11.17 -6.40
CA GLU A 103 -29.61 10.72 -5.01
C GLU A 103 -28.64 9.61 -4.63
N LEU A 104 -28.43 8.63 -5.53
CA LEU A 104 -27.44 7.57 -5.33
C LEU A 104 -26.03 8.15 -5.17
N ALA A 105 -25.62 9.09 -6.04
CA ALA A 105 -24.32 9.75 -5.94
C ALA A 105 -24.14 10.46 -4.60
N VAL A 106 -25.10 11.28 -4.19
CA VAL A 106 -25.07 12.01 -2.91
C VAL A 106 -24.96 11.03 -1.73
N ARG A 107 -25.74 9.95 -1.74
CA ARG A 107 -25.71 8.92 -0.70
C ARG A 107 -24.34 8.22 -0.63
N LEU A 108 -23.77 7.80 -1.76
CA LEU A 108 -22.47 7.11 -1.79
C LEU A 108 -21.35 8.04 -1.30
N ILE A 109 -21.36 9.30 -1.73
CA ILE A 109 -20.38 10.29 -1.27
C ILE A 109 -20.52 10.56 0.23
N ALA A 110 -21.76 10.67 0.74
CA ALA A 110 -22.01 10.83 2.17
C ALA A 110 -21.55 9.63 3.01
N LEU A 111 -21.74 8.39 2.52
CA LEU A 111 -21.21 7.17 3.16
C LEU A 111 -19.68 7.17 3.25
N GLY A 112 -19.00 7.79 2.30
CA GLY A 112 -17.56 8.03 2.34
C GLY A 112 -17.13 9.22 3.22
N GLY A 113 -18.07 9.83 3.96
CA GLY A 113 -17.79 10.94 4.87
C GLY A 113 -17.54 12.28 4.19
N ARG A 114 -17.98 12.46 2.93
CA ARG A 114 -17.83 13.71 2.18
C ARG A 114 -19.18 14.25 1.71
N HIS A 115 -19.17 15.47 1.23
CA HIS A 115 -20.32 16.16 0.69
C HIS A 115 -20.09 16.46 -0.80
N ILE A 116 -21.16 16.41 -1.60
CA ILE A 116 -21.15 16.76 -3.02
C ILE A 116 -22.39 17.63 -3.33
N ASP A 117 -22.16 18.74 -4.00
CA ASP A 117 -23.18 19.67 -4.44
C ASP A 117 -22.72 20.45 -5.69
N GLU A 118 -23.47 21.47 -6.09
CA GLU A 118 -23.15 22.30 -7.26
C GLU A 118 -21.90 23.17 -7.06
N ALA A 119 -21.53 23.49 -5.81
CA ALA A 119 -20.32 24.25 -5.49
C ALA A 119 -19.07 23.34 -5.50
N SER A 120 -19.27 22.06 -5.19
CA SER A 120 -18.23 21.02 -5.22
C SER A 120 -18.75 19.80 -5.99
N PRO A 121 -18.90 19.91 -7.31
CA PRO A 121 -19.61 18.91 -8.11
C PRO A 121 -18.80 17.65 -8.42
N CYS A 122 -17.50 17.61 -8.10
CA CYS A 122 -16.61 16.48 -8.38
C CYS A 122 -15.99 16.00 -7.07
N VAL A 123 -16.34 14.79 -6.64
CA VAL A 123 -15.87 14.25 -5.34
C VAL A 123 -15.50 12.79 -5.45
N ASP A 124 -14.34 12.44 -4.88
CA ASP A 124 -13.88 11.08 -4.67
C ASP A 124 -14.12 10.65 -3.23
N VAL A 125 -14.58 9.42 -3.05
CA VAL A 125 -14.65 8.78 -1.73
C VAL A 125 -14.22 7.33 -1.80
N ARG A 126 -13.86 6.81 -0.63
CA ARG A 126 -13.67 5.39 -0.39
C ARG A 126 -14.74 4.93 0.60
N LEU A 127 -15.47 3.89 0.22
CA LEU A 127 -16.42 3.20 1.08
C LEU A 127 -15.72 2.06 1.85
N SER A 128 -16.46 1.39 2.71
CA SER A 128 -16.03 0.14 3.35
C SER A 128 -15.53 -0.85 2.32
N ASP A 129 -14.66 -1.77 2.76
CA ASP A 129 -14.04 -2.82 1.93
C ASP A 129 -13.18 -2.32 0.76
N GLY A 130 -12.96 -1.00 0.67
CA GLY A 130 -12.07 -0.41 -0.33
C GLY A 130 -12.74 -0.08 -1.66
N ILE A 131 -14.07 -0.10 -1.75
CA ILE A 131 -14.80 0.39 -2.92
C ILE A 131 -14.51 1.88 -3.09
N ARG A 132 -14.10 2.30 -4.28
CA ARG A 132 -13.85 3.71 -4.62
C ARG A 132 -14.99 4.23 -5.46
N VAL A 133 -15.48 5.42 -5.13
CA VAL A 133 -16.54 6.10 -5.88
C VAL A 133 -16.08 7.49 -6.24
N HIS A 134 -16.06 7.80 -7.52
CA HIS A 134 -15.95 9.15 -8.04
C HIS A 134 -17.32 9.57 -8.59
N ALA A 135 -17.83 10.70 -8.13
CA ALA A 135 -19.09 11.28 -8.61
C ALA A 135 -18.88 12.65 -9.22
N VAL A 136 -19.60 12.92 -10.31
CA VAL A 136 -19.62 14.23 -10.96
C VAL A 136 -21.08 14.63 -11.17
N LEU A 137 -21.45 15.78 -10.62
CA LEU A 137 -22.79 16.35 -10.78
C LEU A 137 -22.84 17.43 -11.89
N PRO A 138 -24.02 17.72 -12.46
CA PRO A 138 -24.24 18.97 -13.16
C PRO A 138 -23.98 20.19 -12.24
N PRO A 139 -23.40 21.31 -12.75
CA PRO A 139 -23.16 21.62 -14.15
C PRO A 139 -21.79 21.14 -14.69
N ALA A 140 -20.95 20.49 -13.89
CA ALA A 140 -19.66 19.97 -14.35
C ALA A 140 -19.83 18.86 -15.41
N SER A 141 -20.90 18.06 -15.30
CA SER A 141 -21.34 17.15 -16.35
C SER A 141 -22.54 17.73 -17.10
N SER A 142 -22.48 17.74 -18.42
CA SER A 142 -23.59 18.17 -19.29
C SER A 142 -24.60 17.05 -19.62
N THR A 143 -24.27 15.80 -19.28
CA THR A 143 -25.07 14.61 -19.63
C THR A 143 -25.82 14.01 -18.42
N GLY A 144 -25.85 14.72 -17.30
CA GLY A 144 -26.43 14.26 -16.04
C GLY A 144 -25.36 13.83 -15.06
N THR A 145 -25.77 13.21 -13.97
CA THR A 145 -24.87 12.69 -12.93
C THR A 145 -24.03 11.52 -13.43
N LEU A 146 -22.73 11.60 -13.20
CA LEU A 146 -21.79 10.52 -13.53
C LEU A 146 -21.31 9.83 -12.26
N LEU A 147 -21.19 8.50 -12.32
CA LEU A 147 -20.57 7.70 -11.28
C LEU A 147 -19.50 6.78 -11.90
N SER A 148 -18.32 6.79 -11.31
CA SER A 148 -17.25 5.83 -11.59
C SER A 148 -16.96 5.07 -10.32
N ILE A 149 -17.25 3.77 -10.31
CA ILE A 149 -17.11 2.91 -9.13
C ILE A 149 -16.08 1.85 -9.44
N ARG A 150 -15.02 1.81 -8.64
CA ARG A 150 -14.02 0.74 -8.71
C ARG A 150 -14.19 -0.21 -7.54
N LEU A 151 -14.32 -1.50 -7.86
CA LEU A 151 -14.42 -2.60 -6.91
C LEU A 151 -13.04 -3.23 -6.73
N PRO A 152 -12.56 -3.36 -5.49
CA PRO A 152 -11.32 -4.08 -5.25
C PRO A 152 -11.52 -5.57 -5.51
N ARG A 153 -10.63 -6.21 -6.26
CA ARG A 153 -10.68 -7.67 -6.39
C ARG A 153 -10.51 -8.33 -5.02
N ALA A 154 -11.37 -9.29 -4.72
CA ALA A 154 -11.33 -10.03 -3.45
C ALA A 154 -10.10 -10.93 -3.35
N GLU A 155 -9.60 -11.43 -4.48
CA GLU A 155 -8.50 -12.40 -4.52
C GLU A 155 -7.13 -11.75 -4.26
N ARG A 156 -6.43 -12.33 -3.29
CA ARG A 156 -5.00 -12.10 -3.07
C ARG A 156 -4.24 -13.06 -3.97
N LEU A 157 -3.77 -12.58 -5.11
CA LEU A 157 -2.99 -13.41 -6.02
C LEU A 157 -1.58 -13.62 -5.45
N SER A 158 -1.20 -14.88 -5.26
CA SER A 158 0.17 -15.24 -4.92
C SER A 158 1.09 -15.10 -6.15
N LEU A 159 2.40 -15.04 -5.91
CA LEU A 159 3.38 -15.04 -7.00
C LEU A 159 3.26 -16.29 -7.87
N ALA A 160 2.92 -17.44 -7.26
CA ALA A 160 2.67 -18.70 -7.95
C ALA A 160 1.42 -18.64 -8.84
N ALA A 161 0.33 -18.02 -8.36
CA ALA A 161 -0.88 -17.82 -9.16
C ALA A 161 -0.61 -16.93 -10.38
N LEU A 162 0.11 -15.82 -10.20
CA LEU A 162 0.50 -14.94 -11.31
C LEU A 162 1.38 -15.66 -12.35
N ALA A 163 2.25 -16.57 -11.91
CA ALA A 163 3.04 -17.42 -12.79
C ALA A 163 2.15 -18.39 -13.59
N ALA A 164 1.16 -19.02 -12.93
CA ALA A 164 0.20 -19.92 -13.56
C ALA A 164 -0.70 -19.21 -14.59
N GLU A 165 -1.07 -17.94 -14.33
CA GLU A 165 -1.80 -17.09 -15.29
C GLU A 165 -0.92 -16.64 -16.49
N GLY A 166 0.38 -16.97 -16.49
CA GLY A 166 1.29 -16.69 -17.58
C GLY A 166 1.88 -15.26 -17.58
N LEU A 167 1.80 -14.53 -16.44
CA LEU A 167 2.37 -13.18 -16.31
C LEU A 167 3.87 -13.16 -16.63
N PHE A 168 4.60 -14.23 -16.29
CA PHE A 168 6.05 -14.36 -16.48
C PHE A 168 6.41 -15.18 -17.73
N GLY A 169 5.44 -15.47 -18.60
CA GLY A 169 5.61 -16.37 -19.75
C GLY A 169 5.06 -17.77 -19.47
N VAL A 170 5.57 -18.77 -20.20
CA VAL A 170 5.11 -20.16 -20.09
C VAL A 170 6.27 -21.11 -19.83
N GLY A 171 5.98 -22.27 -19.24
CA GLY A 171 6.95 -23.34 -19.02
C GLY A 171 8.03 -22.99 -17.96
N GLU A 172 9.19 -23.64 -18.11
CA GLU A 172 10.30 -23.51 -17.13
C GLU A 172 10.81 -22.06 -16.98
N ALA A 173 10.76 -21.27 -18.05
CA ALA A 173 11.16 -19.87 -18.00
C ALA A 173 10.30 -19.04 -17.03
N SER A 174 8.99 -19.32 -16.98
CA SER A 174 8.08 -18.65 -16.04
C SER A 174 8.42 -18.97 -14.60
N VAL A 175 8.73 -20.24 -14.29
CA VAL A 175 9.14 -20.68 -12.97
C VAL A 175 10.46 -20.03 -12.57
N ALA A 176 11.44 -19.99 -13.47
CA ALA A 176 12.74 -19.36 -13.20
C ALA A 176 12.61 -17.86 -12.90
N VAL A 177 11.71 -17.14 -13.59
CA VAL A 177 11.44 -15.73 -13.30
C VAL A 177 10.77 -15.57 -11.91
N ALA A 178 9.76 -16.38 -11.59
CA ALA A 178 9.11 -16.35 -10.29
C ALA A 178 10.11 -16.62 -9.15
N ASP A 179 10.96 -17.62 -9.31
CA ASP A 179 12.00 -17.95 -8.31
C ASP A 179 13.04 -16.84 -8.16
N ARG A 180 13.43 -16.18 -9.24
CA ARG A 180 14.30 -15.02 -9.21
C ARG A 180 13.67 -13.85 -8.45
N LEU A 181 12.38 -13.59 -8.69
CA LEU A 181 11.64 -12.53 -7.99
C LEU A 181 11.50 -12.85 -6.48
N ARG A 182 11.16 -14.09 -6.14
CA ARG A 182 11.14 -14.56 -4.74
C ARG A 182 12.51 -14.40 -4.08
N ALA A 183 13.57 -14.80 -4.76
CA ALA A 183 14.92 -14.63 -4.26
C ALA A 183 15.31 -13.15 -4.08
N ALA A 184 14.85 -12.23 -4.96
CA ALA A 184 15.08 -10.79 -4.80
C ALA A 184 14.38 -10.25 -3.55
N VAL A 185 13.13 -10.67 -3.28
CA VAL A 185 12.41 -10.32 -2.04
C VAL A 185 13.17 -10.82 -0.82
N HIS A 186 13.60 -12.08 -0.80
CA HIS A 186 14.35 -12.65 0.32
C HIS A 186 15.71 -11.99 0.56
N ARG A 187 16.38 -11.55 -0.52
CA ARG A 187 17.64 -10.76 -0.42
C ARG A 187 17.42 -9.31 -0.06
N ARG A 188 16.16 -8.88 0.14
CA ARG A 188 15.79 -7.51 0.45
C ARG A 188 16.26 -6.52 -0.63
N GLU A 189 16.20 -6.93 -1.91
CA GLU A 189 16.41 -6.01 -3.02
C GLU A 189 15.28 -4.97 -3.04
N ASN A 190 15.62 -3.71 -3.24
CA ASN A 190 14.62 -2.67 -3.44
C ASN A 190 14.04 -2.76 -4.84
N LEU A 191 12.70 -2.74 -4.94
CA LEU A 191 11.98 -3.02 -6.17
C LEU A 191 11.22 -1.78 -6.66
N LEU A 192 11.30 -1.51 -7.95
CA LEU A 192 10.45 -0.53 -8.62
C LEU A 192 9.58 -1.24 -9.65
N ILE A 193 8.25 -1.24 -9.42
CA ILE A 193 7.29 -1.85 -10.34
C ILE A 193 6.67 -0.75 -11.21
N THR A 194 6.77 -0.88 -12.53
CA THR A 194 6.33 0.12 -13.48
C THR A 194 5.34 -0.45 -14.49
N GLY A 195 4.60 0.42 -15.18
CA GLY A 195 3.62 0.03 -16.20
C GLY A 195 2.46 1.01 -16.30
N ALA A 196 1.63 0.87 -17.32
CA ALA A 196 0.45 1.70 -17.53
C ALA A 196 -0.61 1.54 -16.43
N ALA A 197 -1.65 2.39 -16.43
CA ALA A 197 -2.81 2.20 -15.57
C ALA A 197 -3.46 0.84 -15.84
N GLY A 198 -3.93 0.14 -14.79
CA GLY A 198 -4.58 -1.17 -14.92
C GLY A 198 -3.67 -2.32 -15.39
N SER A 199 -2.33 -2.12 -15.48
CA SER A 199 -1.39 -3.17 -15.88
C SER A 199 -1.18 -4.26 -14.81
N GLY A 200 -1.62 -4.05 -13.56
CA GLY A 200 -1.47 -5.00 -12.45
C GLY A 200 -0.28 -4.73 -11.53
N LYS A 201 0.28 -3.50 -11.53
CA LYS A 201 1.40 -3.10 -10.65
C LYS A 201 1.15 -3.41 -9.18
N THR A 202 0.00 -2.95 -8.66
CA THR A 202 -0.41 -3.16 -7.26
C THR A 202 -0.57 -4.64 -6.93
N THR A 203 -1.12 -5.42 -7.88
CA THR A 203 -1.27 -6.89 -7.73
C THR A 203 0.09 -7.59 -7.65
N LEU A 204 1.02 -7.26 -8.57
CA LEU A 204 2.36 -7.83 -8.55
C LEU A 204 3.12 -7.41 -7.29
N LEU A 205 3.01 -6.14 -6.88
CA LEU A 205 3.63 -5.63 -5.66
C LEU A 205 3.11 -6.40 -4.42
N ALA A 206 1.79 -6.58 -4.30
CA ALA A 206 1.19 -7.32 -3.19
C ALA A 206 1.65 -8.78 -3.16
N ALA A 207 1.68 -9.45 -4.33
CA ALA A 207 2.16 -10.83 -4.46
C ALA A 207 3.63 -10.99 -4.07
N LEU A 208 4.50 -10.04 -4.46
CA LEU A 208 5.91 -10.03 -4.07
C LEU A 208 6.09 -9.82 -2.57
N LEU A 209 5.37 -8.90 -1.98
CA LEU A 209 5.43 -8.63 -0.55
C LEU A 209 4.89 -9.78 0.30
N GLY A 210 3.95 -10.59 -0.24
CA GLY A 210 3.50 -11.83 0.38
C GLY A 210 4.60 -12.89 0.52
N GLU A 211 5.64 -12.84 -0.29
CA GLU A 211 6.81 -13.74 -0.20
C GLU A 211 7.84 -13.26 0.86
N ALA A 212 7.61 -12.13 1.53
CA ALA A 212 8.51 -11.64 2.57
C ALA A 212 8.50 -12.57 3.80
N PRO A 213 9.62 -12.72 4.53
CA PRO A 213 9.67 -13.49 5.76
C PRO A 213 8.63 -13.01 6.80
N PRO A 214 7.86 -13.91 7.44
CA PRO A 214 6.72 -13.55 8.29
C PRO A 214 7.09 -12.72 9.53
N GLY A 215 8.35 -12.70 9.93
CA GLY A 215 8.86 -11.88 11.03
C GLY A 215 9.15 -10.43 10.65
N GLU A 216 9.10 -10.06 9.37
CA GLU A 216 9.37 -8.70 8.92
C GLU A 216 8.14 -7.80 9.04
N ARG A 217 8.36 -6.53 9.35
CA ARG A 217 7.33 -5.51 9.44
C ARG A 217 7.26 -4.74 8.13
N ILE A 218 6.14 -4.84 7.42
CA ILE A 218 5.85 -4.10 6.19
C ILE A 218 5.02 -2.86 6.55
N VAL A 219 5.51 -1.67 6.18
CA VAL A 219 4.74 -0.43 6.29
C VAL A 219 4.45 0.06 4.88
N ALA A 220 3.19 -0.02 4.48
CA ALA A 220 2.69 0.40 3.17
C ALA A 220 2.07 1.80 3.28
N ILE A 221 2.43 2.67 2.34
CA ILE A 221 1.94 4.05 2.26
C ILE A 221 1.28 4.23 0.90
N GLU A 222 0.04 4.70 0.89
CA GLU A 222 -0.77 4.85 -0.32
C GLU A 222 -1.61 6.12 -0.27
N ASP A 223 -1.92 6.68 -1.44
CA ASP A 223 -2.92 7.75 -1.57
C ASP A 223 -4.30 7.24 -1.15
N VAL A 224 -4.60 6.04 -1.61
CA VAL A 224 -5.80 5.27 -1.23
C VAL A 224 -5.34 3.82 -1.09
N ALA A 225 -5.61 3.20 0.04
CA ALA A 225 -5.15 1.85 0.34
C ALA A 225 -5.79 0.82 -0.60
N GLU A 226 -5.01 0.31 -1.54
CA GLU A 226 -5.36 -0.74 -2.51
C GLU A 226 -4.57 -2.03 -2.26
N LEU A 227 -3.39 -1.93 -1.64
CA LEU A 227 -2.50 -3.05 -1.40
C LEU A 227 -3.11 -4.04 -0.40
N ARG A 228 -3.39 -5.24 -0.87
CA ARG A 228 -3.86 -6.37 -0.06
C ARG A 228 -2.75 -7.40 0.02
N ILE A 229 -1.80 -7.17 0.91
CA ILE A 229 -0.62 -8.02 1.08
C ILE A 229 -1.00 -9.21 1.96
N ASP A 230 -0.69 -10.43 1.50
CA ASP A 230 -0.89 -11.66 2.27
C ASP A 230 0.33 -11.90 3.17
N HIS A 231 0.41 -11.14 4.26
CA HIS A 231 1.52 -11.17 5.19
C HIS A 231 1.02 -10.84 6.61
N PRO A 232 1.50 -11.54 7.67
CA PRO A 232 0.96 -11.39 9.03
C PRO A 232 1.25 -10.04 9.68
N HIS A 233 2.27 -9.30 9.23
CA HIS A 233 2.71 -8.06 9.86
C HIS A 233 2.75 -6.88 8.87
N VAL A 234 1.56 -6.42 8.45
CA VAL A 234 1.39 -5.26 7.57
C VAL A 234 0.75 -4.11 8.32
N VAL A 235 1.29 -2.92 8.13
CA VAL A 235 0.69 -1.65 8.56
C VAL A 235 0.44 -0.80 7.33
N ALA A 236 -0.80 -0.38 7.12
CA ALA A 236 -1.19 0.51 6.05
C ALA A 236 -1.36 1.94 6.56
N LEU A 237 -0.76 2.89 5.86
CA LEU A 237 -0.94 4.33 6.05
C LEU A 237 -1.56 4.90 4.79
N GLU A 238 -2.62 5.68 4.94
CA GLU A 238 -3.36 6.28 3.84
C GLU A 238 -3.33 7.79 3.90
N ALA A 239 -3.10 8.44 2.75
CA ALA A 239 -3.13 9.88 2.62
C ALA A 239 -4.55 10.41 2.90
N ARG A 240 -4.62 11.61 3.45
CA ARG A 240 -5.88 12.26 3.73
C ARG A 240 -6.01 13.54 2.93
N GLN A 241 -7.07 13.64 2.15
CA GLN A 241 -7.42 14.89 1.49
C GLN A 241 -7.87 15.95 2.52
N PRO A 242 -7.68 17.25 2.24
CA PRO A 242 -8.17 18.29 3.12
C PRO A 242 -9.70 18.23 3.23
N ASN A 243 -10.22 18.68 4.37
CA ASN A 243 -11.66 18.88 4.54
C ASN A 243 -12.15 20.10 3.73
N LEU A 244 -13.45 20.42 3.81
CA LEU A 244 -14.05 21.56 3.10
C LEU A 244 -13.42 22.92 3.46
N GLU A 245 -12.82 23.02 4.65
CA GLU A 245 -12.11 24.22 5.13
C GLU A 245 -10.63 24.25 4.70
N GLY A 246 -10.17 23.27 3.92
CA GLY A 246 -8.78 23.14 3.49
C GLY A 246 -7.83 22.59 4.56
N ALA A 247 -8.34 22.20 5.74
CA ALA A 247 -7.54 21.68 6.85
C ALA A 247 -7.42 20.14 6.84
N GLY A 248 -6.42 19.61 7.57
CA GLY A 248 -6.29 18.18 7.85
C GLY A 248 -5.72 17.35 6.70
N ARG A 249 -5.11 17.96 5.67
CA ARG A 249 -4.38 17.24 4.62
C ARG A 249 -3.18 16.50 5.21
N ILE A 250 -3.04 15.21 4.86
CA ILE A 250 -1.86 14.39 5.15
C ILE A 250 -1.37 13.82 3.82
N GLY A 251 -0.25 14.29 3.33
CA GLY A 251 0.33 13.85 2.05
C GLY A 251 1.30 12.68 2.21
N LEU A 252 1.62 12.02 1.10
CA LEU A 252 2.53 10.86 1.04
C LEU A 252 3.91 11.16 1.59
N GLU A 253 4.46 12.35 1.33
CA GLU A 253 5.78 12.78 1.87
C GLU A 253 5.79 12.79 3.41
N SER A 254 4.70 13.27 4.03
CA SER A 254 4.57 13.28 5.49
C SER A 254 4.47 11.87 6.04
N LEU A 255 3.66 11.02 5.39
CA LEU A 255 3.49 9.63 5.80
C LEU A 255 4.78 8.82 5.67
N LEU A 256 5.57 9.04 4.60
CA LEU A 256 6.88 8.41 4.44
C LEU A 256 7.82 8.76 5.61
N ARG A 257 7.89 10.04 6.00
CA ARG A 257 8.71 10.48 7.15
C ARG A 257 8.24 9.87 8.47
N GLU A 258 6.93 9.73 8.69
CA GLU A 258 6.40 9.08 9.90
C GLU A 258 6.63 7.57 9.88
N ALA A 259 6.48 6.92 8.73
CA ALA A 259 6.73 5.50 8.57
C ALA A 259 8.17 5.09 8.97
N LEU A 260 9.17 5.94 8.69
CA LEU A 260 10.56 5.71 9.11
C LEU A 260 10.73 5.62 10.64
N ARG A 261 9.83 6.27 11.41
CA ARG A 261 9.82 6.18 12.89
C ARG A 261 9.09 4.96 13.42
N MET A 262 8.38 4.23 12.54
CA MET A 262 7.59 3.05 12.91
C MET A 262 8.40 1.76 12.88
N ARG A 263 9.72 1.83 12.67
CA ARG A 263 10.63 0.68 12.55
C ARG A 263 10.19 -0.29 11.46
N PRO A 264 10.04 0.15 10.21
CA PRO A 264 9.74 -0.74 9.12
C PRO A 264 10.94 -1.62 8.81
N ASP A 265 10.71 -2.93 8.58
CA ASP A 265 11.68 -3.78 7.92
C ASP A 265 11.59 -3.59 6.41
N ARG A 266 10.38 -3.27 5.89
CA ARG A 266 10.13 -2.91 4.49
C ARG A 266 9.25 -1.67 4.41
N LEU A 267 9.73 -0.67 3.68
CA LEU A 267 8.98 0.54 3.38
C LEU A 267 8.42 0.43 1.96
N VAL A 268 7.10 0.59 1.84
CA VAL A 268 6.41 0.38 0.56
C VAL A 268 5.60 1.62 0.21
N LEU A 269 5.81 2.16 -0.99
CA LEU A 269 4.98 3.23 -1.55
C LEU A 269 4.08 2.64 -2.65
N GLY A 270 2.77 2.64 -2.41
CA GLY A 270 1.80 2.06 -3.34
C GLY A 270 1.90 2.64 -4.74
N GLU A 271 2.04 3.97 -4.85
CA GLU A 271 2.31 4.65 -6.10
C GLU A 271 3.06 5.97 -5.90
N CYS A 272 4.07 6.21 -6.74
CA CYS A 272 4.82 7.45 -6.80
C CYS A 272 4.27 8.32 -7.93
N ARG A 273 3.70 9.48 -7.59
CA ARG A 273 3.07 10.41 -8.53
C ARG A 273 3.66 11.82 -8.50
N GLY A 274 4.43 12.16 -7.46
CA GLY A 274 4.91 13.51 -7.21
C GLY A 274 6.24 13.58 -6.46
N ALA A 275 6.36 14.59 -5.61
CA ALA A 275 7.58 14.93 -4.89
C ALA A 275 8.01 13.90 -3.84
N GLU A 276 7.13 13.00 -3.44
CA GLU A 276 7.41 11.90 -2.52
C GLU A 276 8.51 10.95 -3.01
N ILE A 277 8.87 11.01 -4.30
CA ILE A 277 10.02 10.27 -4.86
C ILE A 277 11.32 10.57 -4.11
N ARG A 278 11.52 11.80 -3.65
CA ARG A 278 12.70 12.20 -2.88
C ARG A 278 12.80 11.46 -1.57
N GLU A 279 11.70 11.39 -0.83
CA GLU A 279 11.66 10.71 0.47
C GLU A 279 11.82 9.19 0.28
N LEU A 280 11.21 8.63 -0.76
CA LEU A 280 11.36 7.21 -1.09
C LEU A 280 12.82 6.87 -1.41
N LEU A 281 13.45 7.56 -2.34
CA LEU A 281 14.85 7.31 -2.72
C LEU A 281 15.80 7.51 -1.53
N ALA A 282 15.57 8.53 -0.71
CA ALA A 282 16.35 8.76 0.50
C ALA A 282 16.22 7.62 1.51
N ALA A 283 15.01 7.12 1.73
CA ALA A 283 14.77 6.00 2.64
C ALA A 283 15.45 4.72 2.15
N LEU A 284 15.29 4.38 0.87
CA LEU A 284 15.90 3.20 0.26
C LEU A 284 17.44 3.25 0.23
N ASN A 285 18.04 4.45 0.22
CA ASN A 285 19.49 4.65 0.29
C ASN A 285 20.05 4.66 1.73
N THR A 286 19.19 4.72 2.76
CA THR A 286 19.62 4.90 4.16
C THR A 286 19.38 3.66 5.04
N GLY A 287 19.33 2.47 4.44
CA GLY A 287 19.30 1.19 5.17
C GLY A 287 17.90 0.63 5.42
N HIS A 288 16.91 1.06 4.62
CA HIS A 288 15.58 0.45 4.56
C HIS A 288 15.49 -0.49 3.35
N ASP A 289 16.42 -1.49 3.34
CA ASP A 289 16.51 -2.48 2.26
C ASP A 289 15.25 -3.37 2.19
N GLY A 290 14.90 -3.79 0.97
CA GLY A 290 13.70 -4.59 0.71
C GLY A 290 12.44 -3.75 0.54
N GLY A 291 12.59 -2.43 0.41
CA GLY A 291 11.49 -1.54 0.10
C GLY A 291 11.03 -1.68 -1.35
N ALA A 292 9.84 -1.14 -1.63
CA ALA A 292 9.30 -1.19 -2.98
C ALA A 292 8.40 0.03 -3.26
N GLY A 293 8.25 0.33 -4.55
CA GLY A 293 7.31 1.35 -5.00
C GLY A 293 6.75 1.02 -6.37
N THR A 294 5.62 1.67 -6.73
CA THR A 294 5.14 1.60 -8.11
C THR A 294 5.23 2.97 -8.79
N LEU A 295 5.33 2.95 -10.11
CA LEU A 295 5.45 4.11 -10.95
C LEU A 295 4.70 3.91 -12.28
N HIS A 296 3.95 4.92 -12.72
CA HIS A 296 3.38 4.92 -14.07
C HIS A 296 4.45 5.21 -15.13
N ALA A 297 4.62 4.28 -16.06
CA ALA A 297 5.43 4.45 -17.27
C ALA A 297 4.81 3.64 -18.42
N ASN A 298 4.93 4.12 -19.66
CA ASN A 298 4.36 3.45 -20.83
C ASN A 298 5.26 2.30 -21.32
N SER A 299 6.57 2.43 -21.11
CA SER A 299 7.56 1.41 -21.44
C SER A 299 8.68 1.38 -20.41
N LEU A 300 9.47 0.31 -20.40
CA LEU A 300 10.65 0.22 -19.54
C LEU A 300 11.68 1.33 -19.87
N HIS A 301 11.76 1.71 -21.15
CA HIS A 301 12.65 2.77 -21.63
C HIS A 301 12.25 4.15 -21.09
N ASP A 302 10.94 4.39 -20.84
CA ASP A 302 10.44 5.69 -20.36
C ASP A 302 10.61 5.88 -18.86
N VAL A 303 10.96 4.84 -18.11
CA VAL A 303 11.09 4.90 -16.64
C VAL A 303 12.11 5.95 -16.19
N PRO A 304 13.32 6.07 -16.79
CA PRO A 304 14.27 7.13 -16.42
C PRO A 304 13.69 8.53 -16.56
N ALA A 305 13.13 8.85 -17.72
CA ALA A 305 12.53 10.17 -17.98
C ALA A 305 11.37 10.47 -17.00
N ARG A 306 10.59 9.46 -16.65
CA ARG A 306 9.50 9.61 -15.67
C ARG A 306 10.03 9.89 -14.27
N LEU A 307 11.09 9.20 -13.84
CA LEU A 307 11.77 9.48 -12.56
C LEU A 307 12.38 10.87 -12.52
N GLU A 308 13.04 11.30 -13.59
CA GLU A 308 13.58 12.67 -13.70
C GLU A 308 12.48 13.71 -13.59
N ALA A 309 11.32 13.50 -14.24
CA ALA A 309 10.18 14.41 -14.14
C ALA A 309 9.63 14.53 -12.71
N LEU A 310 9.50 13.40 -11.99
CA LEU A 310 9.09 13.41 -10.60
C LEU A 310 10.15 14.03 -9.68
N GLY A 311 11.43 13.77 -9.95
CA GLY A 311 12.53 14.39 -9.24
C GLY A 311 12.54 15.91 -9.39
N ALA A 312 12.22 16.42 -10.57
CA ALA A 312 12.09 17.86 -10.81
C ALA A 312 10.97 18.48 -9.96
N LEU A 313 9.82 17.80 -9.79
CA LEU A 313 8.77 18.21 -8.86
C LEU A 313 9.24 18.24 -7.41
N ALA A 314 10.20 17.38 -7.06
CA ALA A 314 10.82 17.30 -5.74
C ALA A 314 12.02 18.25 -5.56
N GLY A 315 12.35 19.07 -6.56
CA GLY A 315 13.50 19.97 -6.55
C GLY A 315 14.85 19.28 -6.70
N LEU A 316 14.89 18.05 -7.26
CA LEU A 316 16.12 17.32 -7.54
C LEU A 316 16.57 17.56 -8.98
N SER A 317 17.91 17.67 -9.19
CA SER A 317 18.45 17.68 -10.54
C SER A 317 18.40 16.26 -11.16
N PRO A 318 18.41 16.15 -12.51
CA PRO A 318 18.47 14.85 -13.20
C PRO A 318 19.65 13.99 -12.73
N GLU A 319 20.81 14.57 -12.49
CA GLU A 319 22.01 13.87 -12.00
C GLU A 319 21.81 13.35 -10.57
N ALA A 320 21.14 14.12 -9.71
CA ALA A 320 20.83 13.69 -8.35
C ALA A 320 19.85 12.52 -8.37
N VAL A 321 18.80 12.59 -9.20
CA VAL A 321 17.86 11.48 -9.40
C VAL A 321 18.57 10.25 -9.92
N ALA A 322 19.42 10.38 -10.93
CA ALA A 322 20.13 9.28 -11.55
C ALA A 322 21.01 8.53 -10.55
N ARG A 323 21.85 9.26 -9.80
CA ARG A 323 22.73 8.65 -8.80
C ARG A 323 21.97 8.01 -7.64
N GLN A 324 20.91 8.66 -7.16
CA GLN A 324 20.08 8.10 -6.10
C GLN A 324 19.32 6.85 -6.57
N ALA A 325 18.76 6.86 -7.77
CA ALA A 325 18.01 5.72 -8.32
C ALA A 325 18.91 4.49 -8.55
N VAL A 326 20.12 4.69 -9.12
CA VAL A 326 21.10 3.62 -9.31
C VAL A 326 21.51 2.98 -7.99
N SER A 327 21.70 3.80 -6.94
CA SER A 327 22.07 3.30 -5.62
C SER A 327 20.92 2.66 -4.87
N ALA A 328 19.71 3.24 -4.97
CA ALA A 328 18.55 2.83 -4.17
C ALA A 328 17.82 1.59 -4.72
N ILE A 329 17.71 1.46 -6.05
CA ILE A 329 16.79 0.50 -6.69
C ILE A 329 17.59 -0.65 -7.30
N GLY A 330 17.41 -1.84 -6.74
CA GLY A 330 18.10 -3.05 -7.18
C GLY A 330 17.51 -3.66 -8.44
N LEU A 331 16.19 -3.60 -8.61
CA LEU A 331 15.49 -4.24 -9.71
C LEU A 331 14.29 -3.40 -10.19
N VAL A 332 14.16 -3.26 -11.52
CA VAL A 332 13.02 -2.60 -12.17
C VAL A 332 12.18 -3.65 -12.87
N LEU A 333 10.90 -3.71 -12.53
CA LEU A 333 9.90 -4.62 -13.06
C LEU A 333 8.90 -3.81 -13.89
N HIS A 334 8.77 -4.10 -15.18
CA HIS A 334 7.83 -3.39 -16.03
C HIS A 334 6.72 -4.32 -16.51
N LEU A 335 5.47 -3.91 -16.23
CA LEU A 335 4.27 -4.61 -16.70
C LEU A 335 3.73 -3.95 -17.95
N GLU A 336 3.61 -4.74 -19.00
CA GLU A 336 3.06 -4.33 -20.28
C GLU A 336 1.79 -5.12 -20.63
N ARG A 337 0.98 -4.56 -21.52
CA ARG A 337 -0.12 -5.31 -22.16
C ARG A 337 0.25 -5.58 -23.60
N ARG A 338 0.37 -6.86 -23.95
CA ARG A 338 0.70 -7.29 -25.31
C ARG A 338 -0.38 -8.25 -25.79
N GLU A 339 -0.99 -7.94 -26.92
CA GLU A 339 -2.09 -8.75 -27.49
C GLU A 339 -3.25 -9.00 -26.48
N GLY A 340 -3.60 -7.95 -25.72
CA GLY A 340 -4.65 -8.02 -24.69
C GLY A 340 -4.24 -8.70 -23.37
N ARG A 341 -3.08 -9.38 -23.31
CA ARG A 341 -2.59 -10.09 -22.13
C ARG A 341 -1.56 -9.27 -21.36
N ARG A 342 -1.62 -9.36 -20.03
CA ARG A 342 -0.61 -8.77 -19.14
C ARG A 342 0.64 -9.63 -19.17
N ARG A 343 1.81 -8.99 -19.26
CA ARG A 343 3.12 -9.66 -19.24
C ARG A 343 4.14 -8.82 -18.47
N LEU A 344 5.08 -9.51 -17.84
CA LEU A 344 6.29 -8.89 -17.31
C LEU A 344 7.29 -8.76 -18.46
N ALA A 345 7.75 -7.54 -18.74
CA ALA A 345 8.87 -7.28 -19.64
C ALA A 345 10.18 -7.85 -19.04
N PRO A 346 11.27 -7.95 -19.84
CA PRO A 346 12.57 -8.33 -19.30
C PRO A 346 12.94 -7.48 -18.08
N LEU A 347 13.51 -8.11 -17.06
CA LEU A 347 13.91 -7.45 -15.84
C LEU A 347 14.97 -6.37 -16.13
N GLY A 348 14.82 -5.19 -15.54
CA GLY A 348 15.72 -4.06 -15.72
C GLY A 348 16.52 -3.72 -14.45
N ARG A 349 17.65 -3.04 -14.66
CA ARG A 349 18.41 -2.36 -13.62
C ARG A 349 18.73 -0.94 -14.07
N PHE A 350 18.85 -0.04 -13.12
CA PHE A 350 19.34 1.29 -13.43
C PHE A 350 20.85 1.29 -13.57
N ALA A 351 21.31 2.10 -14.52
CA ALA A 351 22.72 2.39 -14.76
C ALA A 351 22.88 3.85 -15.19
N LEU A 352 24.08 4.39 -15.10
CA LEU A 352 24.42 5.66 -15.72
C LEU A 352 24.97 5.43 -17.12
N ASP A 353 24.60 6.26 -18.08
CA ASP A 353 25.22 6.31 -19.40
C ASP A 353 26.54 7.09 -19.39
N ALA A 354 27.20 7.21 -20.55
CA ALA A 354 28.46 7.96 -20.70
C ALA A 354 28.35 9.49 -20.42
N ARG A 355 27.13 9.99 -20.22
CA ARG A 355 26.83 11.39 -19.88
C ARG A 355 26.24 11.53 -18.48
N ASP A 356 26.42 10.53 -17.60
CA ASP A 356 25.85 10.46 -16.27
C ASP A 356 24.30 10.54 -16.23
N ARG A 357 23.62 10.19 -17.33
CA ARG A 357 22.15 10.16 -17.38
C ARG A 357 21.63 8.78 -16.98
N LEU A 358 20.48 8.76 -16.35
CA LEU A 358 19.82 7.53 -15.94
C LEU A 358 19.34 6.73 -17.16
N GLN A 359 19.66 5.45 -17.18
CA GLN A 359 19.15 4.50 -18.18
C GLN A 359 18.73 3.20 -17.49
N VAL A 360 17.89 2.41 -18.16
CA VAL A 360 17.57 1.05 -17.74
C VAL A 360 18.30 0.08 -18.68
N ILE A 361 19.05 -0.84 -18.10
CA ILE A 361 19.70 -1.93 -18.82
C ILE A 361 19.04 -3.26 -18.44
N ALA A 362 19.13 -4.27 -19.31
CA ALA A 362 18.61 -5.60 -19.00
C ALA A 362 19.36 -6.18 -17.79
N ALA A 363 18.63 -6.70 -16.84
CA ALA A 363 19.17 -7.40 -15.68
C ALA A 363 19.51 -8.84 -16.07
N SER A 364 20.72 -9.05 -16.63
CA SER A 364 21.22 -10.40 -16.90
C SER A 364 21.41 -11.19 -15.58
N PRO A 365 21.21 -12.53 -15.59
CA PRO A 365 21.55 -13.39 -14.46
C PRO A 365 23.02 -13.28 -14.06
N GLU A 366 23.89 -12.99 -15.01
CA GLU A 366 25.34 -12.89 -14.83
C GLU A 366 25.80 -11.51 -14.33
N ASN A 367 24.99 -10.48 -14.45
CA ASN A 367 25.32 -9.12 -14.03
C ASN A 367 24.95 -8.90 -12.56
N ARG A 368 25.45 -9.76 -11.68
CA ARG A 368 25.55 -9.47 -10.24
C ARG A 368 26.56 -8.35 -10.10
N LEU A 369 26.23 -7.31 -9.35
CA LEU A 369 27.28 -6.45 -8.78
C LEU A 369 28.28 -7.39 -8.11
N ALA A 370 29.54 -7.33 -8.53
CA ALA A 370 30.59 -8.08 -7.88
C ALA A 370 30.51 -7.82 -6.37
N PRO A 371 30.68 -8.83 -5.49
CA PRO A 371 30.69 -8.63 -4.06
C PRO A 371 31.94 -7.80 -3.73
N GLY A 372 31.78 -6.47 -3.68
CA GLY A 372 32.88 -5.53 -3.48
C GLY A 372 32.47 -4.07 -3.58
N GLU A 373 31.33 -3.75 -4.19
CA GLU A 373 30.85 -2.36 -4.30
C GLU A 373 29.67 -2.00 -3.41
N SER A 374 29.02 -2.97 -2.80
CA SER A 374 28.20 -2.76 -1.60
C SER A 374 29.01 -3.20 -0.40
N GLY A 375 29.21 -2.33 0.59
CA GLY A 375 29.90 -2.66 1.83
C GLY A 375 29.38 -3.96 2.45
N PRO A 376 30.15 -4.61 3.36
CA PRO A 376 29.84 -5.94 3.84
C PRO A 376 28.40 -6.00 4.37
N PRO A 377 27.68 -7.13 4.16
CA PRO A 377 26.33 -7.29 4.67
C PRO A 377 26.36 -7.03 6.16
N ARG A 378 25.60 -6.05 6.62
CA ARG A 378 25.47 -5.78 8.06
C ARG A 378 24.95 -7.06 8.70
N PRO A 379 25.58 -7.50 9.82
CA PRO A 379 25.19 -8.74 10.49
C PRO A 379 23.71 -8.64 10.87
N VAL A 380 22.96 -9.65 10.48
CA VAL A 380 21.59 -9.87 10.95
C VAL A 380 21.65 -9.83 12.48
N ARG A 381 21.03 -8.82 13.10
CA ARG A 381 20.89 -8.75 14.55
C ARG A 381 19.96 -9.88 14.98
N THR A 382 20.51 -11.04 15.25
CA THR A 382 19.80 -12.07 16.00
C THR A 382 19.57 -11.51 17.40
N HIS A 383 18.33 -11.30 17.79
CA HIS A 383 17.98 -11.01 19.17
C HIS A 383 18.26 -12.28 19.98
N GLY A 384 19.51 -12.37 20.51
CA GLY A 384 19.84 -13.34 21.50
C GLY A 384 18.95 -13.14 22.74
N ARG A 385 18.17 -14.15 23.09
CA ARG A 385 17.60 -14.29 24.43
C ARG A 385 18.71 -14.06 25.43
N ARG A 386 18.63 -13.00 26.23
CA ARG A 386 19.45 -12.87 27.45
C ARG A 386 19.07 -14.06 28.32
N ALA A 387 20.00 -15.03 28.43
CA ALA A 387 19.95 -16.00 29.48
C ALA A 387 20.16 -15.26 30.82
N ALA A 388 19.24 -15.49 31.74
CA ALA A 388 19.38 -15.00 33.11
C ALA A 388 20.66 -15.57 33.70
N ALA A 389 21.52 -14.70 34.23
CA ALA A 389 22.69 -15.11 34.98
C ALA A 389 22.26 -15.83 36.28
N PRO A 390 22.90 -16.93 36.68
CA PRO A 390 22.65 -17.57 37.96
C PRO A 390 23.09 -16.66 39.10
N ALA A 391 22.26 -16.61 40.15
CA ALA A 391 22.55 -15.90 41.37
C ALA A 391 23.85 -16.50 42.03
N ASP A 392 24.78 -15.61 42.30
CA ASP A 392 26.01 -15.91 43.05
C ASP A 392 25.61 -16.05 44.53
N THR A 393 25.65 -17.29 45.04
CA THR A 393 25.55 -17.59 46.46
C THR A 393 26.95 -17.47 47.05
N GLY A 394 27.23 -16.29 47.61
CA GLY A 394 28.44 -16.12 48.43
C GLY A 394 28.31 -16.92 49.71
N GLU A 395 29.18 -17.87 49.90
CA GLU A 395 29.57 -18.39 51.19
C GLU A 395 30.92 -17.79 51.61
N SER A 396 30.86 -17.17 52.76
CA SER A 396 31.98 -16.63 53.50
C SER A 396 32.80 -17.75 54.17
N GLU A 397 34.11 -17.70 54.02
CA GLU A 397 35.13 -17.96 55.08
C GLU A 397 36.29 -16.99 54.87
#